data_832841b59d783c642264a633a352ad86
#
_entry.id   832841b59d783c642264a633a352ad86
#
_cell.length_a   1.000
_cell.length_b   1.000
_cell.length_c   1.000
_cell.angle_alpha   90.00
_cell.angle_beta   90.00
_cell.angle_gamma   90.00
#
_symmetry.space_group_name_H-M   'P 1'
#
loop_
_entity.id
_entity.type
_entity.pdbx_description
1 polymer ?
#
loop_
_entity_poly.entity_id
_entity_poly.type
_entity_poly.pdbx_seq_one_letter_code
_entity_poly.pdbx_strand_id
1 'polypeptide(L)'
;MRSIGGILGIGAALLLFGAPASGEIAGSAHDFWIPGGGAPGSEGGGDTCIFCHAPHTAVPGRPLWNRRLPTLVYTPYSSSSMQAKPGQPTGSSKLCLSCHDWTIALGALARGRSPVGRFGRVKGRPNLGTDLSDDHPISFVYDAALAAEDGELAHPDTLTGAVKLDIN
;
A
#
# COMPACT_ATOMS: atom_id res chain seq x y z
N MET A 1 -50.65 9.86 -49.78
CA MET A 1 -49.94 8.68 -49.23
C MET A 1 -48.51 9.13 -48.92
N ARG A 2 -48.18 9.36 -47.66
CA ARG A 2 -46.81 9.72 -47.21
C ARG A 2 -46.29 8.57 -46.36
N SER A 3 -45.24 7.93 -46.81
CA SER A 3 -44.53 6.86 -46.13
C SER A 3 -43.59 7.45 -45.09
N ILE A 4 -43.75 7.06 -43.84
CA ILE A 4 -42.86 7.45 -42.71
C ILE A 4 -41.89 6.27 -42.52
N GLY A 5 -40.65 6.46 -42.98
CA GLY A 5 -39.57 5.52 -42.74
C GLY A 5 -39.04 5.69 -41.31
N GLY A 6 -39.27 4.69 -40.46
CA GLY A 6 -38.69 4.64 -39.12
C GLY A 6 -37.21 4.21 -39.16
N ILE A 7 -36.34 5.01 -38.62
CA ILE A 7 -34.92 4.68 -38.41
C ILE A 7 -34.80 3.97 -37.05
N LEU A 8 -34.55 2.64 -37.08
CA LEU A 8 -34.15 1.90 -35.89
C LEU A 8 -32.68 2.22 -35.54
N GLY A 9 -32.47 3.02 -34.52
CA GLY A 9 -31.15 3.20 -33.96
C GLY A 9 -30.73 2.00 -33.13
N ILE A 10 -29.75 1.25 -33.57
CA ILE A 10 -29.12 0.18 -32.77
C ILE A 10 -28.12 0.83 -31.82
N GLY A 11 -28.53 0.98 -30.58
CA GLY A 11 -27.63 1.42 -29.49
C GLY A 11 -26.65 0.29 -29.15
N ALA A 12 -25.38 0.43 -29.52
CA ALA A 12 -24.33 -0.46 -29.06
C ALA A 12 -24.01 -0.16 -27.61
N ALA A 13 -24.43 -1.02 -26.69
CA ALA A 13 -24.02 -0.97 -25.31
C ALA A 13 -22.55 -1.43 -25.20
N LEU A 14 -21.62 -0.51 -24.97
CA LEU A 14 -20.24 -0.84 -24.61
C LEU A 14 -20.22 -1.42 -23.20
N LEU A 15 -20.11 -2.74 -23.08
CA LEU A 15 -19.81 -3.41 -21.83
C LEU A 15 -18.31 -3.20 -21.52
N LEU A 16 -18.03 -2.26 -20.66
CA LEU A 16 -16.68 -2.09 -20.08
C LEU A 16 -16.45 -3.25 -19.11
N PHE A 17 -15.83 -4.32 -19.58
CA PHE A 17 -15.29 -5.35 -18.72
C PHE A 17 -14.07 -4.75 -18.01
N GLY A 18 -14.24 -4.29 -16.77
CA GLY A 18 -13.12 -3.99 -15.91
C GLY A 18 -12.31 -5.27 -15.67
N ALA A 19 -11.06 -5.31 -16.14
CA ALA A 19 -10.16 -6.39 -15.77
C ALA A 19 -10.02 -6.44 -14.25
N PRO A 20 -10.06 -7.63 -13.62
CA PRO A 20 -9.79 -7.73 -12.19
C PRO A 20 -8.39 -7.17 -11.92
N ALA A 21 -8.27 -6.24 -10.96
CA ALA A 21 -6.98 -5.78 -10.50
C ALA A 21 -6.30 -6.95 -9.79
N SER A 22 -5.39 -7.64 -10.47
CA SER A 22 -4.52 -8.62 -9.86
C SER A 22 -3.44 -7.89 -9.07
N GLY A 23 -3.37 -8.11 -7.76
CA GLY A 23 -2.33 -7.55 -6.89
C GLY A 23 -1.01 -8.31 -7.06
N GLU A 24 -0.50 -8.45 -8.29
CA GLU A 24 0.79 -9.08 -8.54
C GLU A 24 1.94 -8.14 -8.21
N ILE A 25 2.97 -8.68 -7.53
CA ILE A 25 4.23 -7.95 -7.30
C ILE A 25 5.05 -7.89 -8.59
N ALA A 26 5.07 -8.98 -9.36
CA ALA A 26 5.79 -9.04 -10.64
C ALA A 26 5.31 -7.93 -11.59
N GLY A 27 6.24 -7.16 -12.12
CA GLY A 27 5.97 -6.03 -13.00
C GLY A 27 5.42 -4.77 -12.32
N SER A 28 5.26 -4.77 -11.01
CA SER A 28 4.83 -3.59 -10.23
C SER A 28 6.00 -2.73 -9.79
N ALA A 29 5.71 -1.56 -9.17
CA ALA A 29 6.73 -0.70 -8.55
C ALA A 29 7.46 -1.37 -7.37
N HIS A 30 6.94 -2.46 -6.82
CA HIS A 30 7.57 -3.28 -5.79
C HIS A 30 8.35 -4.47 -6.34
N ASP A 31 8.39 -4.64 -7.65
CA ASP A 31 9.29 -5.60 -8.28
C ASP A 31 10.68 -4.98 -8.44
N PHE A 32 11.52 -5.19 -7.44
CA PHE A 32 12.83 -4.56 -7.37
C PHE A 32 13.88 -5.20 -8.29
N TRP A 33 13.54 -6.29 -8.98
CA TRP A 33 14.46 -6.99 -9.87
C TRP A 33 14.33 -6.62 -11.36
N ILE A 34 13.36 -5.78 -11.72
CA ILE A 34 13.20 -5.32 -13.11
C ILE A 34 13.78 -3.90 -13.30
N PRO A 35 14.30 -3.59 -14.49
CA PRO A 35 14.68 -2.23 -14.84
C PRO A 35 13.48 -1.28 -14.72
N GLY A 36 13.58 -0.22 -13.91
CA GLY A 36 12.50 0.72 -13.64
C GLY A 36 11.58 0.33 -12.49
N GLY A 37 11.73 -0.84 -11.90
CA GLY A 37 11.02 -1.30 -10.71
C GLY A 37 11.59 -0.74 -9.41
N GLY A 38 11.62 0.55 -9.24
CA GLY A 38 11.79 1.27 -7.98
C GLY A 38 13.13 1.16 -7.24
N ALA A 39 14.00 0.19 -7.50
CA ALA A 39 15.29 0.07 -6.82
C ALA A 39 16.46 0.22 -7.77
N PRO A 40 17.32 1.23 -7.60
CA PRO A 40 18.58 1.33 -8.36
C PRO A 40 19.49 0.14 -8.02
N GLY A 41 19.95 -0.58 -9.02
CA GLY A 41 20.93 -1.66 -8.87
C GLY A 41 20.37 -3.07 -8.85
N SER A 42 19.12 -3.27 -9.21
CA SER A 42 18.49 -4.59 -9.39
C SER A 42 18.89 -5.26 -10.71
N GLU A 43 20.18 -5.29 -11.03
CA GLU A 43 20.66 -5.96 -12.24
C GLU A 43 20.78 -7.46 -11.97
N GLY A 44 19.93 -8.24 -12.63
CA GLY A 44 20.10 -9.68 -12.77
C GLY A 44 19.30 -10.56 -11.83
N GLY A 45 18.04 -10.74 -12.14
CA GLY A 45 17.18 -11.88 -11.78
C GLY A 45 17.35 -12.48 -10.39
N GLY A 46 16.50 -12.13 -9.45
CA GLY A 46 16.47 -12.67 -8.10
C GLY A 46 15.05 -12.75 -7.56
N ASP A 47 14.92 -13.21 -6.32
CA ASP A 47 13.62 -13.27 -5.67
C ASP A 47 13.23 -11.90 -5.11
N THR A 48 12.26 -11.24 -5.74
CA THR A 48 11.73 -9.94 -5.29
C THR A 48 11.07 -10.04 -3.91
N CYS A 49 10.60 -11.21 -3.51
CA CYS A 49 9.94 -11.43 -2.23
C CYS A 49 10.86 -11.21 -1.03
N ILE A 50 12.17 -11.40 -1.20
CA ILE A 50 13.16 -11.30 -0.12
C ILE A 50 13.23 -9.89 0.49
N PHE A 51 12.86 -8.86 -0.27
CA PHE A 51 12.84 -7.48 0.23
C PHE A 51 11.80 -7.27 1.33
N CYS A 52 10.74 -8.06 1.32
CA CYS A 52 9.65 -8.00 2.29
C CYS A 52 9.61 -9.23 3.19
N HIS A 53 9.97 -10.41 2.68
CA HIS A 53 9.76 -11.68 3.38
C HIS A 53 11.04 -12.48 3.56
N ALA A 54 11.16 -13.16 4.70
CA ALA A 54 12.17 -14.17 4.95
C ALA A 54 11.49 -15.54 5.13
N PRO A 55 11.96 -16.61 4.46
CA PRO A 55 11.35 -17.94 4.57
C PRO A 55 11.47 -18.52 5.99
N HIS A 56 12.48 -18.07 6.74
CA HIS A 56 12.75 -18.51 8.11
C HIS A 56 13.20 -17.34 8.99
N THR A 57 13.03 -17.47 10.31
CA THR A 57 13.53 -16.51 11.31
C THR A 57 13.11 -15.06 11.08
N ALA A 58 11.90 -14.86 10.60
CA ALA A 58 11.31 -13.54 10.44
C ALA A 58 11.18 -12.79 11.77
N VAL A 59 10.93 -11.49 11.70
CA VAL A 59 10.67 -10.67 12.88
C VAL A 59 9.41 -11.19 13.59
N PRO A 60 9.45 -11.46 14.91
CA PRO A 60 8.29 -11.90 15.65
C PRO A 60 7.08 -10.97 15.50
N GLY A 61 5.89 -11.54 15.46
CA GLY A 61 4.62 -10.80 15.37
C GLY A 61 4.27 -10.24 14.01
N ARG A 62 5.07 -10.56 12.97
CA ARG A 62 4.77 -10.14 11.57
C ARG A 62 4.98 -11.31 10.62
N PRO A 63 4.04 -11.60 9.72
CA PRO A 63 4.15 -12.75 8.81
C PRO A 63 5.42 -12.68 7.96
N LEU A 64 6.44 -13.40 8.35
CA LEU A 64 7.71 -13.55 7.62
C LEU A 64 8.39 -12.22 7.24
N TRP A 65 8.13 -11.11 7.95
CA TRP A 65 8.67 -9.81 7.59
C TRP A 65 10.19 -9.77 7.72
N ASN A 66 10.87 -9.36 6.65
CA ASN A 66 12.34 -9.40 6.54
C ASN A 66 13.01 -8.03 6.68
N ARG A 67 12.32 -7.04 7.22
CA ARG A 67 12.91 -5.71 7.39
C ARG A 67 12.90 -5.28 8.85
N ARG A 68 13.86 -4.44 9.20
CA ARG A 68 13.80 -3.70 10.46
C ARG A 68 12.64 -2.72 10.39
N LEU A 69 11.93 -2.59 11.50
CA LEU A 69 10.89 -1.58 11.62
C LEU A 69 11.51 -0.27 12.09
N PRO A 70 11.03 0.88 11.57
CA PRO A 70 11.47 2.17 12.07
C PRO A 70 11.06 2.35 13.51
N THR A 71 11.94 3.01 14.28
CA THR A 71 11.74 3.31 15.73
C THR A 71 11.52 4.80 15.96
N LEU A 72 11.40 5.57 14.89
CA LEU A 72 11.22 7.02 14.95
C LEU A 72 9.79 7.38 15.36
N VAL A 73 9.67 8.61 15.84
CA VAL A 73 8.37 9.25 16.08
C VAL A 73 7.97 10.00 14.82
N TYR A 74 6.74 9.81 14.42
CA TYR A 74 6.15 10.45 13.22
C TYR A 74 5.24 11.60 13.65
N THR A 75 5.08 12.58 12.77
CA THR A 75 4.01 13.58 12.86
C THR A 75 2.79 13.04 12.10
N PRO A 76 1.74 12.56 12.78
CA PRO A 76 0.56 12.02 12.09
C PRO A 76 -0.24 13.11 11.38
N TYR A 77 -1.03 12.71 10.38
CA TYR A 77 -2.04 13.59 9.79
C TYR A 77 -3.04 14.06 10.84
N SER A 78 -3.47 15.32 10.71
CA SER A 78 -4.51 15.93 11.56
C SER A 78 -5.33 16.91 10.74
N SER A 79 -6.64 16.92 10.95
CA SER A 79 -7.56 17.84 10.30
C SER A 79 -8.69 18.21 11.27
N SER A 80 -9.21 19.41 11.15
CA SER A 80 -10.36 19.87 11.96
C SER A 80 -11.69 19.20 11.57
N SER A 81 -11.77 18.59 10.40
CA SER A 81 -12.96 17.89 9.91
C SER A 81 -12.91 16.36 10.15
N MET A 82 -11.79 15.83 10.64
CA MET A 82 -11.60 14.40 10.81
C MET A 82 -11.97 13.97 12.24
N GLN A 83 -12.84 12.99 12.37
CA GLN A 83 -13.21 12.36 13.65
C GLN A 83 -12.20 11.29 14.09
N ALA A 84 -11.57 10.61 13.14
CA ALA A 84 -10.50 9.66 13.45
C ALA A 84 -9.32 10.33 14.13
N LYS A 85 -8.65 9.61 15.02
CA LYS A 85 -7.48 10.09 15.78
C LYS A 85 -6.26 9.23 15.46
N PRO A 86 -5.53 9.50 14.37
CA PRO A 86 -4.30 8.78 14.05
C PRO A 86 -3.28 8.90 15.18
N GLY A 87 -2.72 7.75 15.56
CA GLY A 87 -1.60 7.69 16.48
C GLY A 87 -0.27 7.48 15.75
N GLN A 88 0.72 6.98 16.47
CA GLN A 88 1.97 6.54 15.82
C GLN A 88 1.69 5.34 14.93
N PRO A 89 2.31 5.25 13.75
CA PRO A 89 2.09 4.16 12.81
C PRO A 89 2.34 2.79 13.44
N THR A 90 1.36 1.90 13.30
CA THR A 90 1.38 0.51 13.76
C THR A 90 1.02 -0.42 12.61
N GLY A 91 0.89 -1.70 12.86
CA GLY A 91 0.38 -2.68 11.90
C GLY A 91 1.06 -2.62 10.54
N SER A 92 0.27 -2.81 9.51
CA SER A 92 0.72 -2.80 8.12
C SER A 92 1.29 -1.44 7.68
N SER A 93 0.77 -0.33 8.21
CA SER A 93 1.31 1.01 7.92
C SER A 93 2.79 1.14 8.29
N LYS A 94 3.19 0.58 9.45
CA LYS A 94 4.59 0.58 9.87
C LYS A 94 5.48 -0.31 9.00
N LEU A 95 4.93 -1.38 8.42
CA LEU A 95 5.64 -2.20 7.45
C LEU A 95 5.96 -1.39 6.18
N CYS A 96 4.97 -0.67 5.65
CA CYS A 96 5.16 0.20 4.49
C CYS A 96 6.21 1.29 4.76
N LEU A 97 6.13 1.96 5.89
CA LEU A 97 7.07 3.00 6.30
C LEU A 97 8.50 2.49 6.47
N SER A 98 8.72 1.19 6.71
CA SER A 98 10.08 0.62 6.74
C SER A 98 10.87 0.80 5.42
N CYS A 99 10.19 1.19 4.35
CA CYS A 99 10.79 1.61 3.09
C CYS A 99 10.47 3.07 2.74
N HIS A 100 9.24 3.51 3.03
CA HIS A 100 8.69 4.77 2.53
C HIS A 100 8.98 5.98 3.42
N ASP A 101 9.55 5.81 4.62
CA ASP A 101 9.95 6.92 5.50
C ASP A 101 11.38 7.44 5.26
N TRP A 102 12.06 6.92 4.26
CA TRP A 102 13.45 7.28 3.88
C TRP A 102 14.52 7.02 4.96
N THR A 103 14.20 6.36 6.05
CA THR A 103 15.17 6.13 7.14
C THR A 103 16.00 4.88 6.92
N ILE A 104 15.44 3.85 6.30
CA ILE A 104 16.04 2.54 6.09
C ILE A 104 16.27 2.29 4.60
N ALA A 105 17.49 1.92 4.22
CA ALA A 105 17.79 1.55 2.84
C ALA A 105 17.05 0.26 2.43
N LEU A 106 16.67 0.15 1.16
CA LEU A 106 15.92 -1.00 0.63
C LEU A 106 16.65 -2.33 0.85
N GLY A 107 17.98 -2.34 0.74
CA GLY A 107 18.80 -3.53 0.99
C GLY A 107 19.06 -3.84 2.47
N ALA A 108 18.57 -3.04 3.42
CA ALA A 108 18.76 -3.27 4.85
C ALA A 108 17.78 -4.33 5.37
N LEU A 109 18.00 -5.59 5.01
CA LEU A 109 17.20 -6.71 5.45
C LEU A 109 17.46 -7.05 6.93
N ALA A 110 16.45 -7.54 7.62
CA ALA A 110 16.57 -8.02 9.01
C ALA A 110 17.36 -9.33 9.07
N ARG A 111 17.22 -10.15 8.05
CA ARG A 111 17.88 -11.45 7.92
C ARG A 111 18.41 -11.67 6.51
N GLY A 112 19.45 -12.49 6.42
CA GLY A 112 20.10 -12.81 5.15
C GLY A 112 21.11 -11.75 4.69
N ARG A 113 21.71 -12.01 3.56
CA ARG A 113 22.57 -11.03 2.86
C ARG A 113 21.67 -10.11 2.06
N SER A 114 22.01 -8.82 2.06
CA SER A 114 21.42 -7.91 1.07
C SER A 114 21.59 -8.52 -0.32
N PRO A 115 20.53 -8.53 -1.13
CA PRO A 115 20.64 -8.95 -2.53
C PRO A 115 21.73 -8.15 -3.22
N VAL A 116 22.30 -8.73 -4.26
CA VAL A 116 23.45 -8.17 -4.98
C VAL A 116 23.16 -6.71 -5.38
N GLY A 117 24.03 -5.79 -4.92
CA GLY A 117 23.92 -4.37 -5.20
C GLY A 117 23.69 -3.49 -3.98
N ARG A 118 23.98 -2.20 -4.11
CA ARG A 118 23.70 -1.19 -3.09
C ARG A 118 22.33 -0.59 -3.34
N PHE A 119 21.32 -1.13 -2.71
CA PHE A 119 20.00 -0.53 -2.74
C PHE A 119 19.98 0.73 -1.87
N GLY A 120 19.69 1.86 -2.50
CA GLY A 120 19.48 3.13 -1.79
C GLY A 120 18.17 3.16 -1.00
N ARG A 121 17.80 4.36 -0.60
CA ARG A 121 16.48 4.64 -0.02
C ARG A 121 15.50 5.01 -1.12
N VAL A 122 14.21 4.81 -0.86
CA VAL A 122 13.11 5.29 -1.72
C VAL A 122 13.24 6.80 -1.88
N LYS A 123 13.10 7.31 -3.11
CA LYS A 123 13.25 8.73 -3.45
C LYS A 123 12.03 9.24 -4.20
N GLY A 124 11.85 10.55 -4.22
CA GLY A 124 10.75 11.21 -4.92
C GLY A 124 9.41 11.01 -4.23
N ARG A 125 8.32 11.05 -4.97
CA ARG A 125 6.95 10.98 -4.43
C ARG A 125 6.64 9.80 -3.50
N PRO A 126 7.19 8.58 -3.71
CA PRO A 126 6.97 7.48 -2.77
C PRO A 126 7.71 7.63 -1.43
N ASN A 127 8.59 8.63 -1.27
CA ASN A 127 9.21 8.92 0.02
C ASN A 127 8.28 9.85 0.80
N LEU A 128 7.66 9.33 1.84
CA LEU A 128 6.74 10.06 2.72
C LEU A 128 7.48 10.78 3.86
N GLY A 129 8.69 10.34 4.18
CA GLY A 129 9.43 10.88 5.33
C GLY A 129 8.84 10.47 6.67
N THR A 130 9.09 11.28 7.69
CA THR A 130 8.58 11.09 9.07
C THR A 130 7.51 12.11 9.43
N ASP A 131 7.33 13.14 8.63
CA ASP A 131 6.20 14.06 8.71
C ASP A 131 5.12 13.57 7.75
N LEU A 132 4.03 13.05 8.31
CA LEU A 132 2.89 12.51 7.59
C LEU A 132 1.69 13.47 7.63
N SER A 133 1.92 14.72 8.05
CA SER A 133 0.85 15.70 8.22
C SER A 133 0.26 16.18 6.89
N ASP A 134 0.99 16.03 5.79
CA ASP A 134 0.58 16.36 4.42
C ASP A 134 0.14 15.13 3.59
N ASP A 135 0.16 13.95 4.21
CA ASP A 135 -0.32 12.71 3.61
C ASP A 135 -1.81 12.46 3.96
N HIS A 136 -2.32 11.27 3.75
CA HIS A 136 -3.63 10.85 4.23
C HIS A 136 -3.54 10.15 5.58
N PRO A 137 -4.61 10.15 6.41
CA PRO A 137 -4.59 9.51 7.72
C PRO A 137 -4.37 7.99 7.60
N ILE A 138 -3.49 7.47 8.47
CA ILE A 138 -3.21 6.03 8.60
C ILE A 138 -3.15 5.64 10.08
N SER A 139 -3.22 4.34 10.38
CA SER A 139 -3.06 3.79 11.74
C SER A 139 -4.02 4.37 12.77
N PHE A 140 -5.27 4.57 12.38
CA PHE A 140 -6.36 4.88 13.31
C PHE A 140 -7.28 3.65 13.48
N VAL A 141 -7.97 3.61 14.60
CA VAL A 141 -8.97 2.56 14.85
C VAL A 141 -10.21 2.84 14.02
N TYR A 142 -10.53 1.92 13.12
CA TYR A 142 -11.73 1.96 12.31
C TYR A 142 -12.75 0.97 12.89
N ASP A 143 -13.60 1.47 13.78
CA ASP A 143 -14.61 0.68 14.48
C ASP A 143 -16.04 1.24 14.30
N ALA A 144 -16.98 0.56 14.90
CA ALA A 144 -18.39 0.97 14.85
C ALA A 144 -18.64 2.34 15.51
N ALA A 145 -17.85 2.69 16.52
CA ALA A 145 -17.98 3.96 17.22
C ALA A 145 -17.54 5.12 16.32
N LEU A 146 -16.39 4.98 15.64
CA LEU A 146 -15.92 5.95 14.67
C LEU A 146 -16.90 6.09 13.51
N ALA A 147 -17.43 4.99 12.97
CA ALA A 147 -18.38 5.03 11.87
C ALA A 147 -19.69 5.75 12.28
N ALA A 148 -20.14 5.58 13.53
CA ALA A 148 -21.32 6.26 14.05
C ALA A 148 -21.07 7.76 14.31
N GLU A 149 -19.87 8.15 14.78
CA GLU A 149 -19.48 9.54 15.03
C GLU A 149 -19.32 10.31 13.72
N ASP A 150 -18.69 9.71 12.73
CA ASP A 150 -18.39 10.30 11.43
C ASP A 150 -19.67 10.42 10.55
N GLY A 151 -20.51 9.39 10.54
CA GLY A 151 -21.78 9.35 9.81
C GLY A 151 -21.67 9.14 8.30
N GLU A 152 -20.49 9.26 7.70
CA GLU A 152 -20.20 9.02 6.29
C GLU A 152 -19.42 7.71 6.08
N LEU A 153 -18.74 7.23 7.10
CA LEU A 153 -18.02 5.97 7.07
C LEU A 153 -18.97 4.76 7.14
N ALA A 154 -18.73 3.77 6.29
CA ALA A 154 -19.47 2.51 6.34
C ALA A 154 -19.19 1.76 7.66
N HIS A 155 -20.21 1.12 8.24
CA HIS A 155 -19.99 0.30 9.42
C HIS A 155 -19.01 -0.87 9.11
N PRO A 156 -18.03 -1.16 9.97
CA PRO A 156 -17.01 -2.18 9.69
C PRO A 156 -17.57 -3.54 9.28
N ASP A 157 -18.66 -3.98 9.91
CA ASP A 157 -19.31 -5.26 9.63
C ASP A 157 -19.98 -5.32 8.24
N THR A 158 -20.16 -4.17 7.59
CA THR A 158 -20.75 -4.10 6.25
C THR A 158 -19.68 -4.11 5.15
N LEU A 159 -18.41 -4.04 5.50
CA LEU A 159 -17.31 -4.08 4.54
C LEU A 159 -17.20 -5.48 3.92
N THR A 160 -17.37 -5.56 2.62
CA THR A 160 -17.33 -6.81 1.86
C THR A 160 -16.25 -6.79 0.80
N GLY A 161 -15.90 -7.98 0.26
CA GLY A 161 -14.98 -8.10 -0.85
C GLY A 161 -13.50 -7.94 -0.48
N ALA A 162 -12.79 -7.13 -1.26
CA ALA A 162 -11.32 -6.99 -1.17
C ALA A 162 -10.86 -6.08 0.00
N VAL A 163 -11.76 -5.28 0.57
CA VAL A 163 -11.40 -4.40 1.69
C VAL A 163 -11.19 -5.23 2.94
N LYS A 164 -10.01 -5.16 3.52
CA LYS A 164 -9.65 -5.82 4.77
C LYS A 164 -9.11 -4.78 5.75
N LEU A 165 -9.61 -4.81 6.97
CA LEU A 165 -9.04 -4.05 8.07
C LEU A 165 -7.87 -4.82 8.68
N ASP A 166 -6.82 -4.12 9.08
CA ASP A 166 -5.69 -4.72 9.78
C ASP A 166 -6.13 -5.11 11.20
N ILE A 167 -5.78 -6.32 11.62
CA ILE A 167 -6.04 -6.79 12.97
C ILE A 167 -4.80 -6.47 13.80
N ASN A 168 -4.91 -5.50 14.67
CA ASN A 168 -3.84 -5.12 15.61
C ASN A 168 -3.99 -5.84 16.94
#